data_892ee7fa12bdbfdbccff65f2c48264b0
#
_entry.id   892ee7fa12bdbfdbccff65f2c48264b0
#
_cell.length_a   1.000
_cell.length_b   1.000
_cell.length_c   1.000
_cell.angle_alpha   90.00
_cell.angle_beta   90.00
_cell.angle_gamma   90.00
#
_symmetry.space_group_name_H-M   'P 1'
#
loop_
_entity.id
_entity.type
_entity.pdbx_description
1 polymer ?
#
loop_
_entity_poly.entity_id
_entity_poly.type
_entity_poly.pdbx_seq_one_letter_code
_entity_poly.pdbx_strand_id
1 'polypeptide(L)'
;NRMMLKELSGKKVTATLTLARQATGWAGEWRSADGRKKYPLRFEPVAAVQARTEQGPYESSCTTTYPQFIGVGGQRFNAAIAKGFLERYRKSCEEFDETFLELAAEVKKNPDALGASYKRWTFEDSATVRYFSPDLISARGHNYGYTGGAHGNCYDFPVNYWWRNGRAA
;
A
#
# COMPACT_ATOMS: atom_id res chain seq x y z
N ASN A 1 15.27 -7.81 18.59
CA ASN A 1 15.50 -6.55 17.87
C ASN A 1 15.05 -5.40 18.75
N ARG A 2 15.87 -4.34 18.81
CA ARG A 2 15.55 -3.09 19.51
C ARG A 2 15.64 -1.94 18.51
N MET A 3 14.81 -0.92 18.72
CA MET A 3 14.76 0.30 17.92
C MET A 3 14.84 1.50 18.85
N MET A 4 15.63 2.50 18.48
CA MET A 4 15.67 3.78 19.17
C MET A 4 15.33 4.87 18.17
N LEU A 5 14.31 5.66 18.49
CA LEU A 5 13.87 6.80 17.69
C LEU A 5 14.04 8.07 18.51
N LYS A 6 14.36 9.18 17.86
CA LYS A 6 14.47 10.50 18.49
C LYS A 6 13.38 11.40 17.94
N GLU A 7 12.62 12.02 18.83
CA GLU A 7 11.72 13.12 18.50
C GLU A 7 12.53 14.42 18.44
N LEU A 8 12.31 15.20 17.40
CA LEU A 8 13.07 16.42 17.16
C LEU A 8 12.13 17.63 17.05
N SER A 9 12.53 18.74 17.64
CA SER A 9 11.98 20.07 17.34
C SER A 9 13.10 20.93 16.77
N GLY A 10 13.06 21.13 15.44
CA GLY A 10 14.21 21.64 14.70
C GLY A 10 15.40 20.69 14.81
N LYS A 11 16.54 21.19 15.30
CA LYS A 11 17.76 20.39 15.54
C LYS A 11 17.87 19.81 16.97
N LYS A 12 16.92 20.13 17.85
CA LYS A 12 16.96 19.73 19.26
C LYS A 12 16.17 18.45 19.47
N VAL A 13 16.79 17.48 20.14
CA VAL A 13 16.08 16.28 20.62
C VAL A 13 15.14 16.66 21.75
N THR A 14 13.86 16.37 21.62
CA THR A 14 12.82 16.63 22.62
C THR A 14 12.44 15.39 23.40
N ALA A 15 12.57 14.22 22.78
CA ALA A 15 12.33 12.95 23.44
C ALA A 15 13.09 11.79 22.74
N THR A 16 13.12 10.66 23.43
CA THR A 16 13.63 9.39 22.89
C THR A 16 12.60 8.29 23.10
N LEU A 17 12.34 7.49 22.07
CA LEU A 17 11.53 6.29 22.12
C LEU A 17 12.47 5.08 22.05
N THR A 18 12.42 4.21 23.03
CA THR A 18 13.15 2.94 23.01
C THR A 18 12.13 1.81 22.92
N LEU A 19 12.16 1.05 21.85
CA LEU A 19 11.20 0.00 21.54
C LEU A 19 11.89 -1.34 21.39
N ALA A 20 11.29 -2.39 21.90
CA ALA A 20 11.70 -3.77 21.70
C ALA A 20 10.59 -4.52 20.96
N ARG A 21 10.95 -5.39 20.02
CA ARG A 21 10.00 -6.22 19.29
C ARG A 21 9.38 -7.25 20.24
N GLN A 22 8.07 -7.35 20.19
CA GLN A 22 7.24 -8.35 20.87
C GLN A 22 6.64 -9.31 19.84
N ALA A 23 5.97 -10.37 20.31
CA ALA A 23 5.29 -11.32 19.43
C ALA A 23 4.25 -10.64 18.51
N THR A 24 3.53 -9.65 19.02
CA THR A 24 2.42 -8.97 18.34
C THR A 24 2.67 -7.48 18.04
N GLY A 25 3.94 -7.04 18.00
CA GLY A 25 4.24 -5.63 17.71
C GLY A 25 5.50 -5.13 18.39
N TRP A 26 5.44 -3.94 18.93
CA TRP A 26 6.55 -3.30 19.62
C TRP A 26 6.09 -2.73 20.97
N ALA A 27 6.90 -2.89 22.00
CA ALA A 27 6.65 -2.27 23.30
C ALA A 27 7.92 -1.57 23.81
N GLY A 28 7.74 -0.56 24.62
CA GLY A 28 8.87 0.17 25.17
C GLY A 28 8.46 1.42 25.92
N GLU A 29 9.30 2.43 25.86
CA GLU A 29 9.14 3.67 26.63
C GLU A 29 9.45 4.89 25.76
N TRP A 30 8.60 5.90 25.88
CA TRP A 30 8.90 7.27 25.50
C TRP A 30 9.46 8.02 26.71
N ARG A 31 10.56 8.75 26.52
CA ARG A 31 11.22 9.53 27.56
C ARG A 31 11.54 10.93 27.06
N SER A 32 11.12 11.95 27.81
CA SER A 32 11.51 13.34 27.52
C SER A 32 13.04 13.52 27.57
N ALA A 33 13.56 14.51 26.84
CA ALA A 33 15.00 14.78 26.77
C ALA A 33 15.65 15.04 28.14
N ASP A 34 14.91 15.67 29.09
CA ASP A 34 15.34 15.91 30.45
C ASP A 34 15.15 14.70 31.39
N GLY A 35 14.59 13.60 30.86
CA GLY A 35 14.35 12.36 31.60
C GLY A 35 13.24 12.40 32.64
N ARG A 36 12.57 13.55 32.82
CA ARG A 36 11.56 13.75 33.87
C ARG A 36 10.24 13.07 33.59
N LYS A 37 9.88 12.94 32.29
CA LYS A 37 8.63 12.30 31.85
C LYS A 37 8.94 10.98 31.18
N LYS A 38 8.19 9.93 31.55
CA LYS A 38 8.29 8.59 30.98
C LYS A 38 6.88 8.05 30.78
N TYR A 39 6.63 7.49 29.59
CA TYR A 39 5.37 6.85 29.26
C TYR A 39 5.61 5.51 28.62
N PRO A 40 4.95 4.45 29.10
CA PRO A 40 4.98 3.17 28.41
C PRO A 40 4.31 3.30 27.04
N LEU A 41 4.90 2.65 26.04
CA LEU A 41 4.38 2.61 24.68
C LEU A 41 4.15 1.17 24.25
N ARG A 42 3.04 0.96 23.56
CA ARG A 42 2.75 -0.30 22.88
C ARG A 42 2.20 0.00 21.49
N PHE A 43 2.82 -0.61 20.50
CA PHE A 43 2.40 -0.51 19.11
C PHE A 43 2.04 -1.91 18.63
N GLU A 44 0.80 -2.07 18.20
CA GLU A 44 0.32 -3.29 17.59
C GLU A 44 -0.03 -3.02 16.13
N PRO A 45 0.20 -3.97 15.22
CA PRO A 45 -0.21 -3.80 13.84
C PRO A 45 -1.75 -3.70 13.81
N VAL A 46 -2.26 -2.67 13.15
CA VAL A 46 -3.71 -2.48 12.99
C VAL A 46 -4.25 -3.16 11.74
N ALA A 47 -3.37 -3.45 10.78
CA ALA A 47 -3.73 -4.12 9.54
C ALA A 47 -2.58 -5.01 9.04
N ALA A 48 -2.95 -6.10 8.40
CA ALA A 48 -2.08 -6.90 7.54
C ALA A 48 -2.18 -6.37 6.10
N VAL A 49 -1.18 -6.66 5.27
CA VAL A 49 -1.21 -6.38 3.84
C VAL A 49 -1.75 -7.62 3.12
N GLN A 50 -2.77 -7.45 2.31
CA GLN A 50 -3.23 -8.44 1.35
C GLN A 50 -2.66 -8.09 -0.02
N ALA A 51 -2.25 -9.11 -0.76
CA ALA A 51 -1.76 -8.96 -2.12
C ALA A 51 -2.46 -9.95 -3.04
N ARG A 52 -2.77 -9.50 -4.25
CA ARG A 52 -3.19 -10.34 -5.37
C ARG A 52 -2.36 -9.97 -6.57
N THR A 53 -1.80 -10.99 -7.25
CA THR A 53 -1.02 -10.81 -8.46
C THR A 53 -1.50 -11.81 -9.51
N GLU A 54 -1.71 -11.34 -10.72
CA GLU A 54 -1.91 -12.15 -11.91
C GLU A 54 -0.73 -11.94 -12.85
N GLN A 55 -0.27 -13.03 -13.43
CA GLN A 55 0.78 -13.01 -14.46
C GLN A 55 0.09 -12.94 -15.82
N GLY A 56 0.47 -11.95 -16.58
CA GLY A 56 0.05 -11.81 -17.97
C GLY A 56 1.00 -12.54 -18.94
N PRO A 57 0.81 -12.33 -20.24
CA PRO A 57 1.71 -12.85 -21.27
C PRO A 57 3.15 -12.33 -21.06
N TYR A 58 4.13 -13.14 -21.48
CA TYR A 58 5.57 -12.86 -21.31
C TYR A 58 5.94 -12.61 -19.83
N GLU A 59 6.65 -11.51 -19.53
CA GLU A 59 7.05 -11.10 -18.17
C GLU A 59 6.10 -10.03 -17.61
N SER A 60 4.87 -9.92 -18.11
CA SER A 60 3.91 -8.95 -17.63
C SER A 60 3.21 -9.38 -16.34
N SER A 61 2.85 -8.42 -15.51
CA SER A 61 2.15 -8.69 -14.25
C SER A 61 1.21 -7.57 -13.86
N CYS A 62 0.13 -7.94 -13.20
CA CYS A 62 -0.82 -7.02 -12.61
C CYS A 62 -0.96 -7.35 -11.12
N THR A 63 -0.73 -6.37 -10.26
CA THR A 63 -0.70 -6.58 -8.80
C THR A 63 -1.55 -5.54 -8.09
N THR A 64 -2.30 -5.97 -7.08
CA THR A 64 -2.91 -5.06 -6.11
C THR A 64 -2.53 -5.43 -4.69
N THR A 65 -2.28 -4.42 -3.86
CA THR A 65 -2.04 -4.57 -2.42
C THR A 65 -2.92 -3.62 -1.63
N TYR A 66 -3.59 -4.13 -0.62
CA TYR A 66 -4.48 -3.33 0.22
C TYR A 66 -4.45 -3.77 1.68
N PRO A 67 -4.78 -2.87 2.63
CA PRO A 67 -4.80 -3.22 4.04
C PRO A 67 -6.01 -4.09 4.39
N GLN A 68 -5.79 -5.11 5.23
CA GLN A 68 -6.83 -5.86 5.92
C GLN A 68 -6.68 -5.64 7.42
N PHE A 69 -7.62 -4.95 8.02
CA PHE A 69 -7.59 -4.62 9.43
C PHE A 69 -7.84 -5.88 10.28
N ILE A 70 -7.05 -6.06 11.34
CA ILE A 70 -7.10 -7.19 12.25
C ILE A 70 -7.69 -6.84 13.61
N GLY A 71 -7.73 -5.54 13.96
CA GLY A 71 -8.26 -5.04 15.23
C GLY A 71 -9.76 -4.77 15.21
N VAL A 72 -10.33 -4.74 16.41
CA VAL A 72 -11.75 -4.40 16.61
C VAL A 72 -12.06 -3.00 16.04
N GLY A 73 -13.17 -2.89 15.34
CA GLY A 73 -13.58 -1.65 14.68
C GLY A 73 -13.02 -1.48 13.26
N GLY A 74 -11.80 -1.91 12.97
CA GLY A 74 -11.23 -1.86 11.63
C GLY A 74 -11.77 -2.94 10.70
N GLN A 75 -12.03 -4.13 11.23
CA GLN A 75 -12.51 -5.29 10.45
C GLN A 75 -13.78 -5.01 9.64
N ARG A 76 -14.67 -4.17 10.14
CA ARG A 76 -15.91 -3.78 9.44
C ARG A 76 -15.69 -3.06 8.12
N PHE A 77 -14.49 -2.47 7.91
CA PHE A 77 -14.14 -1.82 6.64
C PHE A 77 -13.57 -2.80 5.61
N ASN A 78 -13.15 -4.00 6.02
CA ASN A 78 -12.41 -4.91 5.17
C ASN A 78 -13.16 -5.27 3.87
N ALA A 79 -14.46 -5.50 3.96
CA ALA A 79 -15.28 -5.84 2.79
C ALA A 79 -15.31 -4.69 1.77
N ALA A 80 -15.50 -3.43 2.23
CA ALA A 80 -15.53 -2.27 1.36
C ALA A 80 -14.17 -1.99 0.74
N ILE A 81 -13.09 -2.12 1.54
CA ILE A 81 -11.71 -1.95 1.07
C ILE A 81 -11.39 -3.00 0.00
N ALA A 82 -11.60 -4.28 0.30
CA ALA A 82 -11.35 -5.37 -0.63
C ALA A 82 -12.16 -5.19 -1.92
N LYS A 83 -13.46 -4.87 -1.83
CA LYS A 83 -14.29 -4.61 -2.99
C LYS A 83 -13.71 -3.51 -3.87
N GLY A 84 -13.42 -2.33 -3.28
CA GLY A 84 -12.91 -1.17 -4.03
C GLY A 84 -11.56 -1.42 -4.70
N PHE A 85 -10.64 -2.15 -4.03
CA PHE A 85 -9.35 -2.51 -4.60
C PHE A 85 -9.47 -3.61 -5.66
N LEU A 86 -10.26 -4.65 -5.42
CA LEU A 86 -10.41 -5.75 -6.36
C LEU A 86 -11.20 -5.35 -7.62
N GLU A 87 -12.19 -4.46 -7.52
CA GLU A 87 -12.89 -3.92 -8.68
C GLU A 87 -11.95 -3.09 -9.57
N ARG A 88 -11.14 -2.23 -8.96
CA ARG A 88 -10.14 -1.43 -9.67
C ARG A 88 -9.07 -2.30 -10.31
N TYR A 89 -8.56 -3.27 -9.56
CA TYR A 89 -7.60 -4.26 -10.03
C TYR A 89 -8.12 -4.99 -11.28
N ARG A 90 -9.33 -5.55 -11.22
CA ARG A 90 -9.91 -6.27 -12.35
C ARG A 90 -10.01 -5.38 -13.58
N LYS A 91 -10.56 -4.16 -13.43
CA LYS A 91 -10.68 -3.22 -14.54
C LYS A 91 -9.33 -2.88 -15.16
N SER A 92 -8.33 -2.58 -14.34
CA SER A 92 -6.99 -2.22 -14.81
C SER A 92 -6.26 -3.40 -15.47
N CYS A 93 -6.47 -4.63 -14.96
CA CYS A 93 -5.87 -5.81 -15.58
C CYS A 93 -6.57 -6.15 -16.91
N GLU A 94 -7.90 -6.03 -17.00
CA GLU A 94 -8.64 -6.21 -18.24
C GLU A 94 -8.18 -5.22 -19.33
N GLU A 95 -8.10 -3.92 -19.00
CA GLU A 95 -7.59 -2.87 -19.91
C GLU A 95 -6.14 -3.12 -20.32
N PHE A 96 -5.34 -3.62 -19.37
CA PHE A 96 -3.94 -3.97 -19.60
C PHE A 96 -3.81 -5.16 -20.57
N ASP A 97 -4.60 -6.22 -20.38
CA ASP A 97 -4.56 -7.43 -21.21
C ASP A 97 -5.01 -7.12 -22.64
N GLU A 98 -6.07 -6.34 -22.84
CA GLU A 98 -6.54 -5.92 -24.16
C GLU A 98 -5.46 -5.14 -24.92
N THR A 99 -4.87 -4.13 -24.30
CA THR A 99 -3.82 -3.32 -24.91
C THR A 99 -2.56 -4.13 -25.18
N PHE A 100 -2.25 -5.08 -24.29
CA PHE A 100 -1.10 -5.99 -24.48
C PHE A 100 -1.31 -6.93 -25.67
N LEU A 101 -2.52 -7.46 -25.85
CA LEU A 101 -2.84 -8.35 -26.98
C LEU A 101 -2.76 -7.60 -28.32
N GLU A 102 -3.23 -6.35 -28.37
CA GLU A 102 -3.09 -5.50 -29.57
C GLU A 102 -1.62 -5.26 -29.90
N LEU A 103 -0.81 -4.91 -28.90
CA LEU A 103 0.61 -4.68 -29.08
C LEU A 103 1.36 -5.94 -29.47
N ALA A 104 1.03 -7.08 -28.85
CA ALA A 104 1.62 -8.38 -29.19
C ALA A 104 1.34 -8.78 -30.65
N ALA A 105 0.16 -8.42 -31.17
CA ALA A 105 -0.18 -8.64 -32.58
C ALA A 105 0.69 -7.77 -33.52
N GLU A 106 0.96 -6.51 -33.15
CA GLU A 106 1.88 -5.63 -33.91
C GLU A 106 3.33 -6.13 -33.84
N VAL A 107 3.81 -6.56 -32.68
CA VAL A 107 5.15 -7.15 -32.52
C VAL A 107 5.32 -8.40 -33.38
N LYS A 108 4.26 -9.23 -33.51
CA LYS A 108 4.30 -10.42 -34.33
C LYS A 108 4.44 -10.09 -35.82
N LYS A 109 3.89 -8.98 -36.30
CA LYS A 109 4.05 -8.49 -37.67
C LYS A 109 5.42 -7.87 -37.91
N ASN A 110 6.00 -7.21 -36.92
CA ASN A 110 7.30 -6.57 -37.01
C ASN A 110 8.12 -6.80 -35.73
N PRO A 111 8.83 -7.93 -35.60
CA PRO A 111 9.55 -8.27 -34.37
C PRO A 111 10.65 -7.31 -33.96
N ASP A 112 11.19 -6.53 -34.89
CA ASP A 112 12.27 -5.56 -34.65
C ASP A 112 11.75 -4.19 -34.25
N ALA A 113 10.43 -3.93 -34.35
CA ALA A 113 9.85 -2.63 -34.07
C ALA A 113 9.80 -2.33 -32.57
N LEU A 114 9.84 -3.34 -31.74
CA LEU A 114 9.64 -3.18 -30.28
C LEU A 114 10.76 -3.88 -29.51
N GLY A 115 11.50 -3.09 -28.74
CA GLY A 115 12.56 -3.58 -27.87
C GLY A 115 12.06 -4.49 -26.73
N ALA A 116 12.98 -5.14 -26.04
CA ALA A 116 12.70 -6.07 -24.94
C ALA A 116 11.85 -5.46 -23.79
N SER A 117 11.84 -4.14 -23.65
CA SER A 117 11.05 -3.40 -22.65
C SER A 117 9.54 -3.59 -22.80
N TYR A 118 9.05 -3.84 -24.00
CA TYR A 118 7.62 -4.09 -24.26
C TYR A 118 7.14 -5.48 -23.81
N LYS A 119 8.03 -6.35 -23.37
CA LYS A 119 7.71 -7.67 -22.83
C LYS A 119 7.49 -7.67 -21.31
N ARG A 120 7.76 -6.52 -20.64
CA ARG A 120 7.75 -6.39 -19.18
C ARG A 120 6.73 -5.36 -18.72
N TRP A 121 5.50 -5.56 -19.10
CA TRP A 121 4.44 -4.68 -18.62
C TRP A 121 4.12 -4.97 -17.15
N THR A 122 3.98 -3.91 -16.37
CA THR A 122 3.66 -4.03 -14.96
C THR A 122 2.59 -3.01 -14.59
N PHE A 123 1.57 -3.48 -13.92
CA PHE A 123 0.58 -2.64 -13.27
C PHE A 123 0.56 -2.95 -11.77
N GLU A 124 0.65 -1.91 -10.95
CA GLU A 124 0.62 -2.06 -9.50
C GLU A 124 -0.34 -1.03 -8.88
N ASP A 125 -1.27 -1.50 -8.07
CA ASP A 125 -2.17 -0.66 -7.27
C ASP A 125 -1.97 -0.99 -5.79
N SER A 126 -1.72 0.01 -4.96
CA SER A 126 -1.43 -0.20 -3.55
C SER A 126 -2.05 0.86 -2.66
N ALA A 127 -2.19 0.55 -1.37
CA ALA A 127 -2.60 1.54 -0.38
C ALA A 127 -1.79 1.46 0.91
N THR A 128 -1.46 2.62 1.44
CA THR A 128 -0.83 2.79 2.75
C THR A 128 -1.76 3.56 3.68
N VAL A 129 -2.12 2.94 4.80
CA VAL A 129 -2.95 3.58 5.83
C VAL A 129 -2.19 4.76 6.43
N ARG A 130 -2.84 5.91 6.47
CA ARG A 130 -2.33 7.17 7.06
C ARG A 130 -3.02 7.51 8.36
N TYR A 131 -4.30 7.20 8.45
CA TYR A 131 -5.09 7.42 9.64
C TYR A 131 -6.11 6.30 9.81
N PHE A 132 -6.34 5.92 11.05
CA PHE A 132 -7.36 4.95 11.45
C PHE A 132 -8.06 5.41 12.72
N SER A 133 -9.37 5.39 12.68
CA SER A 133 -10.25 5.46 13.85
C SER A 133 -11.42 4.49 13.67
N PRO A 134 -12.23 4.25 14.71
CA PRO A 134 -13.43 3.42 14.54
C PRO A 134 -14.38 3.85 13.42
N ASP A 135 -14.42 5.12 13.05
CA ASP A 135 -15.39 5.66 12.10
C ASP A 135 -14.79 6.17 10.78
N LEU A 136 -13.45 6.21 10.69
CA LEU A 136 -12.76 6.70 9.52
C LEU A 136 -11.46 5.94 9.28
N ILE A 137 -11.27 5.52 8.04
CA ILE A 137 -9.97 5.11 7.52
C ILE A 137 -9.57 6.11 6.44
N SER A 138 -8.34 6.64 6.54
CA SER A 138 -7.70 7.40 5.47
C SER A 138 -6.42 6.70 5.05
N ALA A 139 -6.26 6.51 3.76
CA ALA A 139 -5.09 5.89 3.16
C ALA A 139 -4.63 6.71 1.95
N ARG A 140 -3.35 6.60 1.63
CA ARG A 140 -2.78 7.05 0.37
C ARG A 140 -2.76 5.84 -0.56
N GLY A 141 -3.50 5.91 -1.65
CA GLY A 141 -3.40 5.00 -2.77
C GLY A 141 -2.22 5.39 -3.64
N HIS A 142 -1.55 4.42 -4.23
CA HIS A 142 -0.47 4.59 -5.20
C HIS A 142 -0.71 3.64 -6.35
N ASN A 143 -0.70 4.19 -7.54
CA ASN A 143 -0.79 3.44 -8.78
C ASN A 143 0.52 3.59 -9.55
N TYR A 144 1.00 2.50 -10.11
CA TYR A 144 2.15 2.46 -11.00
C TYR A 144 1.82 1.61 -12.23
N GLY A 145 2.13 2.14 -13.40
CA GLY A 145 1.99 1.44 -14.66
C GLY A 145 3.23 1.57 -15.52
N TYR A 146 3.74 0.46 -16.02
CA TYR A 146 4.81 0.41 -16.99
C TYR A 146 4.40 -0.43 -18.19
N THR A 147 4.35 0.21 -19.35
CA THR A 147 3.94 -0.41 -20.62
C THR A 147 5.05 -0.38 -21.66
N GLY A 148 6.29 -0.34 -21.22
CA GLY A 148 7.47 -0.18 -22.06
C GLY A 148 7.94 1.28 -22.13
N GLY A 149 9.11 1.49 -22.68
CA GLY A 149 9.73 2.81 -22.80
C GLY A 149 10.76 3.09 -21.68
N ALA A 150 11.08 4.37 -21.48
CA ALA A 150 12.17 4.79 -20.59
C ALA A 150 11.82 4.69 -19.09
N HIS A 151 10.55 4.89 -18.72
CA HIS A 151 10.08 4.84 -17.33
C HIS A 151 8.57 4.56 -17.28
N GLY A 152 8.11 4.08 -16.12
CA GLY A 152 6.69 3.94 -15.82
C GLY A 152 6.06 5.27 -15.41
N ASN A 153 4.74 5.28 -15.39
CA ASN A 153 3.92 6.36 -14.86
C ASN A 153 3.39 5.98 -13.50
N CYS A 154 3.35 6.94 -12.58
CA CYS A 154 2.75 6.73 -11.26
C CYS A 154 1.92 7.95 -10.84
N TYR A 155 0.91 7.69 -10.00
CA TYR A 155 0.16 8.74 -9.34
C TYR A 155 -0.35 8.27 -7.98
N ASP A 156 -0.55 9.24 -7.11
CA ASP A 156 -1.13 9.01 -5.78
C ASP A 156 -2.57 9.52 -5.76
N PHE A 157 -3.40 8.85 -4.97
CA PHE A 157 -4.79 9.24 -4.79
C PHE A 157 -5.26 9.02 -3.35
N PRO A 158 -6.19 9.84 -2.85
CA PRO A 158 -6.76 9.63 -1.53
C PRO A 158 -7.75 8.46 -1.55
N VAL A 159 -7.68 7.65 -0.48
CA VAL A 159 -8.63 6.56 -0.24
C VAL A 159 -9.20 6.76 1.15
N ASN A 160 -10.51 7.07 1.23
CA ASN A 160 -11.17 7.31 2.49
C ASN A 160 -12.42 6.44 2.60
N TYR A 161 -12.59 5.81 3.76
CA TYR A 161 -13.78 5.02 4.09
C TYR A 161 -14.38 5.55 5.39
N TRP A 162 -15.67 5.87 5.35
CA TRP A 162 -16.44 6.34 6.49
C TRP A 162 -17.41 5.26 6.93
N TRP A 163 -17.50 5.05 8.24
CA TRP A 163 -18.53 4.20 8.80
C TRP A 163 -19.77 5.04 9.14
N ARG A 164 -20.82 4.90 8.36
CA ARG A 164 -22.09 5.60 8.58
C ARG A 164 -23.24 4.62 8.43
N ASN A 165 -24.22 4.71 9.35
CA ASN A 165 -25.46 3.92 9.27
C ASN A 165 -25.24 2.41 9.06
N GLY A 166 -24.22 1.83 9.71
CA GLY A 166 -23.90 0.42 9.60
C GLY A 166 -23.19 0.01 8.28
N ARG A 167 -22.72 0.97 7.49
CA ARG A 167 -22.03 0.72 6.20
C ARG A 167 -20.71 1.51 6.13
N ALA A 168 -19.73 0.91 5.45
CA ALA A 168 -18.59 1.65 4.97
C ALA A 168 -18.95 2.33 3.64
N ALA A 169 -18.66 3.60 3.49
CA ALA A 169 -18.88 4.39 2.29
C ALA A 169 -17.60 5.12 1.89
#